data_10dd69a4331770a031f1f0e9c871c049
#
_entry.id   10dd69a4331770a031f1f0e9c871c049
#
_cell.length_a   1.000
_cell.length_b   1.000
_cell.length_c   1.000
_cell.angle_alpha   90.00
_cell.angle_beta   90.00
_cell.angle_gamma   90.00
#
_symmetry.space_group_name_H-M   'P 1'
#
loop_
_entity.id
_entity.type
_entity.pdbx_description
1 polymer ?
#
loop_
_entity_poly.entity_id
_entity_poly.type
_entity_poly.pdbx_seq_one_letter_code
_entity_poly.pdbx_strand_id
1 'polypeptide(L)'
;MTTDNQHTQRDDGPERIVSGSNQVDDDSLELSLRPRSLSDFVGQNGIKDNLNIGIQAAKLRGESLDHVIIYGPPGLGKTTLAHVIANEMDVNIKVTSGPAIERAGDMAAILTGLQSGDVLFIDEIHRLNRVVEEVLYSAMEDFFLSWVVGKGLSARNVNLRINPFTLVGATTRFSLISAPLR
;
A
#
# COMPACT_ATOMS: atom_id res chain seq x y z
N MET A 1 -24.93 71.69 -21.10
CA MET A 1 -25.69 70.56 -20.48
C MET A 1 -24.75 69.38 -20.43
N THR A 2 -24.42 69.07 -19.25
CA THR A 2 -23.38 68.22 -18.73
C THR A 2 -23.62 66.74 -19.04
N THR A 3 -22.62 66.07 -19.60
CA THR A 3 -22.57 64.62 -19.67
C THR A 3 -21.41 64.14 -18.79
N ASP A 4 -21.82 63.52 -17.73
CA ASP A 4 -20.93 62.89 -16.76
C ASP A 4 -20.37 61.57 -17.32
N ASN A 5 -19.05 61.46 -17.35
CA ASN A 5 -18.31 60.27 -17.84
C ASN A 5 -17.78 59.55 -16.62
N GLN A 6 -18.49 58.50 -16.20
CA GLN A 6 -18.02 57.64 -15.07
C GLN A 6 -17.02 56.60 -15.62
N HIS A 7 -15.76 56.80 -15.25
CA HIS A 7 -14.68 55.84 -15.40
C HIS A 7 -14.86 54.69 -14.39
N THR A 8 -15.18 53.50 -14.89
CA THR A 8 -15.15 52.28 -14.11
C THR A 8 -13.70 51.77 -14.10
N GLN A 9 -13.02 51.89 -12.96
CA GLN A 9 -11.75 51.22 -12.71
C GLN A 9 -12.01 49.71 -12.58
N ARG A 10 -11.32 48.93 -13.43
CA ARG A 10 -11.19 47.48 -13.24
C ARG A 10 -10.13 47.22 -12.21
N ASP A 11 -10.54 46.60 -11.13
CA ASP A 11 -9.68 46.06 -10.07
C ASP A 11 -9.04 44.76 -10.60
N ASP A 12 -7.77 44.83 -11.00
CA ASP A 12 -6.95 43.70 -11.35
C ASP A 12 -6.44 43.04 -10.06
N GLY A 13 -7.25 42.17 -9.50
CA GLY A 13 -6.81 41.27 -8.41
C GLY A 13 -5.68 40.34 -8.89
N PRO A 14 -4.78 39.89 -7.99
CA PRO A 14 -3.62 39.10 -8.37
C PRO A 14 -4.04 37.78 -9.04
N GLU A 15 -3.55 37.60 -10.28
CA GLU A 15 -3.69 36.33 -11.02
C GLU A 15 -3.28 35.15 -10.12
N ARG A 16 -4.19 34.18 -9.95
CA ARG A 16 -3.88 32.90 -9.31
C ARG A 16 -2.89 32.14 -10.20
N ILE A 17 -1.64 32.06 -9.77
CA ILE A 17 -0.51 31.39 -10.44
C ILE A 17 -0.63 29.85 -10.41
N VAL A 18 -1.70 29.30 -9.86
CA VAL A 18 -1.91 27.85 -9.80
C VAL A 18 -3.07 27.47 -10.73
N SER A 19 -2.74 27.16 -11.97
CA SER A 19 -3.69 26.55 -12.92
C SER A 19 -3.73 25.04 -12.67
N GLY A 20 -4.94 24.49 -12.52
CA GLY A 20 -5.16 23.06 -12.24
C GLY A 20 -4.80 22.09 -13.40
N SER A 21 -4.15 22.59 -14.46
CA SER A 21 -3.69 21.78 -15.61
C SER A 21 -2.31 21.13 -15.40
N ASN A 22 -1.53 21.56 -14.40
CA ASN A 22 -0.18 21.03 -14.17
C ASN A 22 -0.15 19.79 -13.23
N GLN A 23 -1.26 19.45 -12.56
CA GLN A 23 -1.25 18.31 -11.62
C GLN A 23 -1.08 16.95 -12.31
N VAL A 24 -1.58 16.78 -13.52
CA VAL A 24 -1.47 15.49 -14.25
C VAL A 24 -0.05 15.26 -14.77
N ASP A 25 0.66 16.33 -15.15
CA ASP A 25 2.04 16.25 -15.61
C ASP A 25 3.02 16.06 -14.43
N ASP A 26 2.76 16.67 -13.27
CA ASP A 26 3.57 16.51 -12.06
C ASP A 26 3.46 15.08 -11.49
N ASP A 27 2.27 14.49 -11.45
CA ASP A 27 2.08 13.09 -11.01
C ASP A 27 2.80 12.09 -11.94
N SER A 28 2.81 12.35 -13.24
CA SER A 28 3.53 11.51 -14.21
C SER A 28 5.04 11.64 -14.11
N LEU A 29 5.55 12.84 -13.82
CA LEU A 29 6.95 13.11 -13.57
C LEU A 29 7.42 12.51 -12.24
N GLU A 30 6.65 12.62 -11.17
CA GLU A 30 6.96 11.96 -9.88
C GLU A 30 7.03 10.43 -10.01
N LEU A 31 6.13 9.81 -10.75
CA LEU A 31 6.15 8.37 -11.03
C LEU A 31 7.39 7.97 -11.85
N SER A 32 7.87 8.83 -12.75
CA SER A 32 9.06 8.56 -13.56
C SER A 32 10.37 8.70 -12.77
N LEU A 33 10.38 9.48 -11.70
CA LEU A 33 11.55 9.70 -10.83
C LEU A 33 11.66 8.68 -9.68
N ARG A 34 10.64 7.85 -9.44
CA ARG A 34 10.70 6.83 -8.40
C ARG A 34 11.65 5.70 -8.79
N PRO A 35 12.54 5.27 -7.88
CA PRO A 35 13.37 4.10 -8.10
C PRO A 35 12.54 2.89 -8.54
N ARG A 36 12.99 2.17 -9.56
CA ARG A 36 12.32 0.96 -10.05
C ARG A 36 13.02 -0.33 -9.63
N SER A 37 14.26 -0.22 -9.19
CA SER A 37 15.08 -1.35 -8.74
C SER A 37 15.73 -1.04 -7.38
N LEU A 38 16.21 -2.08 -6.68
CA LEU A 38 16.99 -1.92 -5.46
C LEU A 38 18.29 -1.14 -5.70
N SER A 39 18.87 -1.23 -6.90
CA SER A 39 20.08 -0.49 -7.26
C SER A 39 19.85 1.02 -7.33
N ASP A 40 18.66 1.43 -7.79
CA ASP A 40 18.30 2.84 -7.94
C ASP A 40 17.88 3.47 -6.61
N PHE A 41 17.53 2.63 -5.62
CA PHE A 41 17.10 3.10 -4.30
C PHE A 41 18.30 3.62 -3.51
N VAL A 42 18.36 4.94 -3.28
CA VAL A 42 19.51 5.60 -2.63
C VAL A 42 19.50 5.38 -1.12
N GLY A 43 20.66 5.02 -0.58
CA GLY A 43 20.87 4.81 0.86
C GLY A 43 20.47 3.42 1.36
N GLN A 44 20.47 3.23 2.69
CA GLN A 44 20.00 2.01 3.38
C GLN A 44 20.64 0.69 2.88
N ASN A 45 21.96 0.67 2.61
CA ASN A 45 22.63 -0.48 1.99
C ASN A 45 22.38 -1.81 2.71
N GLY A 46 22.41 -1.84 4.06
CA GLY A 46 22.14 -3.06 4.82
C GLY A 46 20.71 -3.61 4.63
N ILE A 47 19.71 -2.73 4.46
CA ILE A 47 18.33 -3.14 4.16
C ILE A 47 18.26 -3.69 2.74
N LYS A 48 18.88 -3.02 1.77
CA LYS A 48 18.94 -3.48 0.38
C LYS A 48 19.59 -4.85 0.24
N ASP A 49 20.69 -5.08 0.93
CA ASP A 49 21.39 -6.36 0.89
C ASP A 49 20.51 -7.50 1.43
N ASN A 50 19.85 -7.27 2.56
CA ASN A 50 18.92 -8.26 3.16
C ASN A 50 17.72 -8.53 2.25
N LEU A 51 17.09 -7.50 1.70
CA LEU A 51 15.98 -7.64 0.75
C LEU A 51 16.41 -8.38 -0.51
N ASN A 52 17.57 -8.05 -1.06
CA ASN A 52 18.09 -8.71 -2.25
C ASN A 52 18.31 -10.21 -2.02
N ILE A 53 18.88 -10.59 -0.87
CA ILE A 53 19.03 -12.01 -0.50
C ILE A 53 17.67 -12.71 -0.44
N GLY A 54 16.68 -12.13 0.23
CA GLY A 54 15.34 -12.69 0.32
C GLY A 54 14.65 -12.83 -1.03
N ILE A 55 14.73 -11.78 -1.88
CA ILE A 55 14.16 -11.77 -3.23
C ILE A 55 14.80 -12.86 -4.11
N GLN A 56 16.13 -12.94 -4.11
CA GLN A 56 16.83 -13.95 -4.90
C GLN A 56 16.49 -15.37 -4.43
N ALA A 57 16.41 -15.58 -3.12
CA ALA A 57 16.02 -16.88 -2.57
C ALA A 57 14.58 -17.26 -2.95
N ALA A 58 13.62 -16.35 -2.86
CA ALA A 58 12.24 -16.57 -3.26
C ALA A 58 12.14 -16.90 -4.76
N LYS A 59 12.81 -16.14 -5.61
CA LYS A 59 12.88 -16.39 -7.07
C LYS A 59 13.46 -17.78 -7.40
N LEU A 60 14.53 -18.20 -6.73
CA LEU A 60 15.15 -19.50 -6.93
C LEU A 60 14.22 -20.66 -6.55
N ARG A 61 13.36 -20.47 -5.53
CA ARG A 61 12.36 -21.46 -5.11
C ARG A 61 11.09 -21.41 -5.94
N GLY A 62 10.84 -20.34 -6.71
CA GLY A 62 9.57 -20.09 -7.39
C GLY A 62 8.41 -19.80 -6.43
N GLU A 63 8.71 -19.18 -5.29
CA GLU A 63 7.78 -18.86 -4.21
C GLU A 63 7.57 -17.35 -4.04
N SER A 64 6.51 -16.96 -3.34
CA SER A 64 6.33 -15.58 -2.89
C SER A 64 7.46 -15.20 -1.93
N LEU A 65 7.82 -13.92 -1.88
CA LEU A 65 8.74 -13.40 -0.85
C LEU A 65 8.08 -13.54 0.54
N ASP A 66 8.88 -13.78 1.57
CA ASP A 66 8.42 -13.71 2.95
C ASP A 66 7.81 -12.35 3.27
N HIS A 67 6.88 -12.31 4.23
CA HIS A 67 6.24 -11.05 4.62
C HIS A 67 7.25 -10.07 5.22
N VAL A 68 7.10 -8.79 4.90
CA VAL A 68 8.05 -7.72 5.25
C VAL A 68 7.35 -6.62 6.04
N ILE A 69 7.94 -6.18 7.15
CA ILE A 69 7.54 -4.96 7.85
C ILE A 69 8.59 -3.88 7.67
N ILE A 70 8.16 -2.74 7.14
CA ILE A 70 9.00 -1.55 6.93
C ILE A 70 8.67 -0.53 8.02
N TYR A 71 9.63 -0.29 8.90
CA TYR A 71 9.50 0.72 9.95
C TYR A 71 10.37 1.94 9.66
N GLY A 72 9.82 3.12 9.85
CA GLY A 72 10.56 4.37 9.71
C GLY A 72 9.67 5.61 9.68
N PRO A 73 10.26 6.81 9.86
CA PRO A 73 9.55 8.08 9.76
C PRO A 73 8.79 8.25 8.44
N PRO A 74 7.80 9.15 8.37
CA PRO A 74 7.14 9.47 7.11
C PRO A 74 8.14 10.09 6.11
N GLY A 75 7.87 9.96 4.82
CA GLY A 75 8.69 10.54 3.75
C GLY A 75 9.98 9.77 3.40
N LEU A 76 10.31 8.66 4.06
CA LEU A 76 11.51 7.86 3.77
C LEU A 76 11.32 6.79 2.68
N GLY A 77 10.35 6.94 1.80
CA GLY A 77 10.19 6.06 0.65
C GLY A 77 9.67 4.65 0.95
N LYS A 78 8.93 4.41 2.06
CA LYS A 78 8.38 3.09 2.39
C LYS A 78 7.50 2.52 1.28
N THR A 79 6.61 3.35 0.72
CA THR A 79 5.76 2.98 -0.41
C THR A 79 6.60 2.72 -1.67
N THR A 80 7.62 3.54 -1.91
CA THR A 80 8.54 3.35 -3.04
C THR A 80 9.28 2.00 -2.91
N LEU A 81 9.74 1.65 -1.71
CA LEU A 81 10.41 0.38 -1.47
C LEU A 81 9.48 -0.82 -1.71
N ALA A 82 8.18 -0.72 -1.36
CA ALA A 82 7.21 -1.75 -1.67
C ALA A 82 7.01 -1.94 -3.19
N HIS A 83 6.98 -0.85 -3.96
CA HIS A 83 6.95 -0.92 -5.42
C HIS A 83 8.24 -1.55 -5.99
N VAL A 84 9.40 -1.21 -5.45
CA VAL A 84 10.68 -1.82 -5.85
C VAL A 84 10.66 -3.32 -5.58
N ILE A 85 10.17 -3.78 -4.42
CA ILE A 85 10.03 -5.21 -4.10
C ILE A 85 9.16 -5.91 -5.14
N ALA A 86 7.99 -5.35 -5.47
CA ALA A 86 7.09 -5.93 -6.47
C ALA A 86 7.73 -6.00 -7.86
N ASN A 87 8.41 -4.93 -8.28
CA ASN A 87 9.15 -4.89 -9.55
C ASN A 87 10.28 -5.93 -9.59
N GLU A 88 11.06 -6.04 -8.51
CA GLU A 88 12.13 -7.02 -8.41
C GLU A 88 11.59 -8.45 -8.43
N MET A 89 10.41 -8.71 -7.87
CA MET A 89 9.73 -10.02 -7.90
C MET A 89 9.00 -10.28 -9.23
N ASP A 90 8.85 -9.26 -10.10
CA ASP A 90 8.07 -9.31 -11.35
C ASP A 90 6.60 -9.68 -11.11
N VAL A 91 5.97 -9.05 -10.11
CA VAL A 91 4.57 -9.27 -9.70
C VAL A 91 3.83 -7.95 -9.56
N ASN A 92 2.48 -8.01 -9.49
CA ASN A 92 1.68 -6.83 -9.25
C ASN A 92 1.74 -6.39 -7.78
N ILE A 93 1.43 -5.12 -7.56
CA ILE A 93 1.28 -4.55 -6.21
C ILE A 93 -0.13 -3.99 -6.03
N LYS A 94 -0.77 -4.39 -4.93
CA LYS A 94 -2.00 -3.78 -4.43
C LYS A 94 -1.65 -2.87 -3.27
N VAL A 95 -1.92 -1.58 -3.43
CA VAL A 95 -1.63 -0.56 -2.40
C VAL A 95 -2.90 -0.20 -1.66
N THR A 96 -2.83 -0.17 -0.33
CA THR A 96 -3.91 0.27 0.55
C THR A 96 -3.32 0.86 1.83
N SER A 97 -4.18 1.27 2.76
CA SER A 97 -3.74 1.77 4.08
C SER A 97 -4.60 1.15 5.20
N GLY A 98 -4.03 1.04 6.41
CA GLY A 98 -4.76 0.53 7.57
C GLY A 98 -6.10 1.24 7.80
N PRO A 99 -6.15 2.59 7.80
CA PRO A 99 -7.41 3.33 7.96
C PRO A 99 -8.46 3.10 6.86
N ALA A 100 -8.06 2.70 5.67
CA ALA A 100 -8.97 2.44 4.55
C ALA A 100 -9.68 1.08 4.65
N ILE A 101 -9.21 0.19 5.54
CA ILE A 101 -9.77 -1.15 5.73
C ILE A 101 -10.55 -1.16 7.04
N GLU A 102 -11.83 -0.93 6.97
CA GLU A 102 -12.68 -0.80 8.16
C GLU A 102 -13.25 -2.14 8.64
N ARG A 103 -13.48 -3.08 7.74
CA ARG A 103 -14.20 -4.34 8.00
C ARG A 103 -13.42 -5.55 7.50
N ALA A 104 -13.65 -6.69 8.15
CA ALA A 104 -13.12 -7.98 7.69
C ALA A 104 -13.46 -8.29 6.23
N GLY A 105 -14.65 -7.87 5.76
CA GLY A 105 -15.08 -8.01 4.37
C GLY A 105 -14.23 -7.23 3.37
N ASP A 106 -13.76 -6.04 3.76
CA ASP A 106 -12.89 -5.22 2.92
C ASP A 106 -11.54 -5.92 2.72
N MET A 107 -10.98 -6.45 3.81
CA MET A 107 -9.74 -7.24 3.76
C MET A 107 -9.93 -8.51 2.92
N ALA A 108 -11.01 -9.24 3.13
CA ALA A 108 -11.31 -10.43 2.35
C ALA A 108 -11.43 -10.14 0.85
N ALA A 109 -12.09 -9.05 0.47
CA ALA A 109 -12.20 -8.62 -0.93
C ALA A 109 -10.83 -8.28 -1.54
N ILE A 110 -9.94 -7.64 -0.78
CA ILE A 110 -8.57 -7.36 -1.22
C ILE A 110 -7.82 -8.68 -1.45
N LEU A 111 -7.82 -9.57 -0.46
CA LEU A 111 -7.05 -10.82 -0.47
C LEU A 111 -7.52 -11.79 -1.57
N THR A 112 -8.82 -11.88 -1.81
CA THR A 112 -9.37 -12.73 -2.88
C THR A 112 -9.08 -12.21 -4.29
N GLY A 113 -8.77 -10.92 -4.42
CA GLY A 113 -8.39 -10.29 -5.70
C GLY A 113 -6.91 -10.41 -6.05
N LEU A 114 -6.05 -10.92 -5.13
CA LEU A 114 -4.63 -11.09 -5.40
C LEU A 114 -4.35 -12.31 -6.29
N GLN A 115 -3.40 -12.16 -7.19
CA GLN A 115 -2.83 -13.27 -7.96
C GLN A 115 -1.69 -13.92 -7.17
N SER A 116 -1.27 -15.10 -7.62
CA SER A 116 -0.14 -15.79 -6.97
C SER A 116 1.14 -14.97 -7.07
N GLY A 117 1.77 -14.72 -5.93
CA GLY A 117 2.99 -13.94 -5.81
C GLY A 117 2.80 -12.43 -5.65
N ASP A 118 1.59 -11.89 -5.85
CA ASP A 118 1.33 -10.46 -5.74
C ASP A 118 1.78 -9.88 -4.39
N VAL A 119 2.15 -8.61 -4.40
CA VAL A 119 2.48 -7.84 -3.20
C VAL A 119 1.24 -7.09 -2.71
N LEU A 120 0.86 -7.30 -1.46
CA LEU A 120 -0.11 -6.45 -0.75
C LEU A 120 0.65 -5.45 0.12
N PHE A 121 0.62 -4.17 -0.25
CA PHE A 121 1.18 -3.10 0.57
C PHE A 121 0.10 -2.45 1.42
N ILE A 122 0.33 -2.40 2.75
CA ILE A 122 -0.55 -1.72 3.71
C ILE A 122 0.24 -0.64 4.42
N ASP A 123 -0.02 0.63 4.10
CA ASP A 123 0.54 1.75 4.85
C ASP A 123 -0.19 1.94 6.18
N GLU A 124 0.53 2.44 7.20
CA GLU A 124 0.00 2.60 8.56
C GLU A 124 -0.67 1.31 9.10
N ILE A 125 -0.04 0.14 8.87
CA ILE A 125 -0.60 -1.19 9.21
C ILE A 125 -1.00 -1.30 10.69
N HIS A 126 -0.34 -0.56 11.60
CA HIS A 126 -0.66 -0.49 13.02
C HIS A 126 -2.04 0.13 13.32
N ARG A 127 -2.72 0.69 12.32
CA ARG A 127 -4.07 1.26 12.42
C ARG A 127 -5.18 0.30 11.98
N LEU A 128 -4.84 -0.90 11.58
CA LEU A 128 -5.84 -1.95 11.38
C LEU A 128 -6.58 -2.23 12.70
N ASN A 129 -7.89 -2.43 12.62
CA ASN A 129 -8.63 -2.90 13.79
C ASN A 129 -8.40 -4.42 13.98
N ARG A 130 -8.61 -4.90 15.22
CA ARG A 130 -8.32 -6.27 15.61
C ARG A 130 -9.02 -7.33 14.75
N VAL A 131 -10.26 -7.08 14.32
CA VAL A 131 -11.03 -8.05 13.52
C VAL A 131 -10.43 -8.19 12.12
N VAL A 132 -9.96 -7.10 11.55
CA VAL A 132 -9.26 -7.10 10.25
C VAL A 132 -7.88 -7.76 10.37
N GLU A 133 -7.15 -7.50 11.46
CA GLU A 133 -5.87 -8.17 11.73
C GLU A 133 -6.02 -9.69 11.81
N GLU A 134 -7.03 -10.21 12.52
CA GLU A 134 -7.29 -11.65 12.65
C GLU A 134 -7.53 -12.32 11.29
N VAL A 135 -8.23 -11.64 10.37
CA VAL A 135 -8.42 -12.12 8.99
C VAL A 135 -7.09 -12.14 8.23
N LEU A 136 -6.29 -11.08 8.39
CA LEU A 136 -4.99 -10.98 7.73
C LEU A 136 -4.02 -12.06 8.22
N TYR A 137 -3.99 -12.38 9.52
CA TYR A 137 -3.13 -13.43 10.07
C TYR A 137 -3.45 -14.81 9.51
N SER A 138 -4.72 -15.20 9.52
CA SER A 138 -5.15 -16.47 8.93
C SER A 138 -4.77 -16.58 7.46
N ALA A 139 -4.86 -15.45 6.75
CA ALA A 139 -4.49 -15.37 5.34
C ALA A 139 -2.97 -15.52 5.12
N MET A 140 -2.15 -14.98 6.02
CA MET A 140 -0.69 -15.05 5.93
C MET A 140 -0.13 -16.45 6.29
N GLU A 141 -0.73 -17.10 7.29
CA GLU A 141 -0.24 -18.41 7.78
C GLU A 141 -0.69 -19.56 6.89
N ASP A 142 -1.99 -19.60 6.57
CA ASP A 142 -2.62 -20.78 5.98
C ASP A 142 -3.08 -20.56 4.53
N PHE A 143 -3.06 -19.34 4.01
CA PHE A 143 -3.66 -18.95 2.73
C PHE A 143 -5.14 -19.32 2.61
N PHE A 144 -5.86 -19.23 3.73
CA PHE A 144 -7.29 -19.43 3.83
C PHE A 144 -7.97 -18.28 4.55
N LEU A 145 -9.19 -17.97 4.12
CA LEU A 145 -10.12 -17.10 4.82
C LEU A 145 -11.26 -17.96 5.38
N SER A 146 -11.41 -17.97 6.70
CA SER A 146 -12.54 -18.62 7.35
C SER A 146 -13.69 -17.64 7.48
N TRP A 147 -14.81 -17.93 6.84
CA TRP A 147 -16.00 -17.08 6.87
C TRP A 147 -17.22 -17.83 7.39
N VAL A 148 -17.92 -17.24 8.36
CA VAL A 148 -19.17 -17.79 8.86
C VAL A 148 -20.31 -17.26 8.02
N VAL A 149 -20.98 -18.13 7.28
CA VAL A 149 -22.18 -17.82 6.48
C VAL A 149 -23.41 -18.37 7.20
N GLY A 150 -24.45 -17.52 7.36
CA GLY A 150 -25.69 -17.88 8.04
C GLY A 150 -25.73 -17.38 9.49
N LYS A 151 -26.84 -17.65 10.18
CA LYS A 151 -27.07 -17.26 11.59
C LYS A 151 -27.60 -18.45 12.38
N GLY A 152 -27.27 -18.49 13.67
CA GLY A 152 -27.78 -19.53 14.61
C GLY A 152 -27.36 -20.95 14.18
N LEU A 153 -28.28 -21.91 14.27
CA LEU A 153 -28.03 -23.31 13.95
C LEU A 153 -27.72 -23.59 12.45
N SER A 154 -27.95 -22.63 11.58
CA SER A 154 -27.65 -22.69 10.15
C SER A 154 -26.27 -22.09 9.80
N ALA A 155 -25.53 -21.61 10.79
CA ALA A 155 -24.19 -21.05 10.56
C ALA A 155 -23.23 -22.15 10.08
N ARG A 156 -22.56 -21.89 8.95
CA ARG A 156 -21.54 -22.79 8.39
C ARG A 156 -20.24 -22.02 8.21
N ASN A 157 -19.14 -22.64 8.56
CA ASN A 157 -17.81 -22.14 8.22
C ASN A 157 -17.52 -22.50 6.76
N VAL A 158 -17.24 -21.47 5.97
CA VAL A 158 -16.74 -21.59 4.59
C VAL A 158 -15.30 -21.16 4.60
N ASN A 159 -14.41 -22.06 4.23
CA ASN A 159 -12.99 -21.76 4.06
C ASN A 159 -12.77 -21.44 2.57
N LEU A 160 -12.36 -20.21 2.30
CA LEU A 160 -12.01 -19.74 0.97
C LEU A 160 -10.48 -19.74 0.85
N ARG A 161 -9.98 -20.52 -0.11
CA ARG A 161 -8.55 -20.51 -0.42
C ARG A 161 -8.19 -19.25 -1.16
N ILE A 162 -7.07 -18.61 -0.77
CA ILE A 162 -6.47 -17.46 -1.44
C ILE A 162 -5.13 -17.84 -2.06
N ASN A 163 -4.68 -17.07 -3.03
CA ASN A 163 -3.39 -17.28 -3.62
C ASN A 163 -2.27 -16.87 -2.64
N PRO A 164 -1.11 -17.54 -2.65
CA PRO A 164 0.07 -17.08 -1.92
C PRO A 164 0.44 -15.67 -2.34
N PHE A 165 0.74 -14.82 -1.38
CA PHE A 165 1.06 -13.42 -1.59
C PHE A 165 2.14 -12.95 -0.61
N THR A 166 2.76 -11.82 -0.88
CA THR A 166 3.68 -11.14 0.03
C THR A 166 2.98 -9.96 0.66
N LEU A 167 2.90 -9.93 2.00
CA LEU A 167 2.52 -8.72 2.73
C LEU A 167 3.75 -7.82 2.90
N VAL A 168 3.62 -6.55 2.51
CA VAL A 168 4.55 -5.49 2.88
C VAL A 168 3.81 -4.48 3.73
N GLY A 169 4.00 -4.55 5.04
CA GLY A 169 3.40 -3.62 5.99
C GLY A 169 4.31 -2.44 6.26
N ALA A 170 3.80 -1.22 6.22
CA ALA A 170 4.55 -0.03 6.60
C ALA A 170 3.99 0.60 7.88
N THR A 171 4.87 1.09 8.74
CA THR A 171 4.47 1.76 9.98
C THR A 171 5.46 2.84 10.39
N THR A 172 4.94 3.89 11.03
CA THR A 172 5.74 4.88 11.76
C THR A 172 5.86 4.56 13.25
N ARG A 173 5.11 3.55 13.74
CA ARG A 173 5.01 3.20 15.17
C ARG A 173 5.14 1.70 15.38
N PHE A 174 6.38 1.19 15.39
CA PHE A 174 6.65 -0.23 15.53
C PHE A 174 6.07 -0.86 16.82
N SER A 175 6.04 -0.08 17.92
CA SER A 175 5.50 -0.56 19.21
C SER A 175 3.99 -0.86 19.19
N LEU A 176 3.24 -0.28 18.22
CA LEU A 176 1.81 -0.50 18.07
C LEU A 176 1.45 -1.70 17.17
N ILE A 177 2.44 -2.31 16.53
CA ILE A 177 2.22 -3.55 15.76
C ILE A 177 1.95 -4.67 16.77
N SER A 178 0.90 -5.44 16.50
CA SER A 178 0.56 -6.63 17.29
C SER A 178 1.65 -7.72 17.21
N ALA A 179 1.74 -8.54 18.23
CA ALA A 179 2.81 -9.55 18.32
C ALA A 179 2.89 -10.51 17.11
N PRO A 180 1.77 -10.97 16.51
CA PRO A 180 1.83 -11.85 15.33
C PRO A 180 2.39 -11.19 14.07
N LEU A 181 2.37 -9.84 13.96
CA LEU A 181 2.95 -9.10 12.82
C LEU A 181 4.41 -8.66 13.04
N ARG A 182 5.01 -8.98 14.16
CA ARG A 182 6.43 -8.68 14.44
C ARG A 182 7.27 -9.89 14.09
#